data_eace5df3d79fc0b9baaa41feceedeead
#
_entry.id   eace5df3d79fc0b9baaa41feceedeead
#
_cell.length_a   1.000
_cell.length_b   1.000
_cell.length_c   1.000
_cell.angle_alpha   90.00
_cell.angle_beta   90.00
_cell.angle_gamma   90.00
#
_symmetry.space_group_name_H-M   'P 1'
#
loop_
_entity.id
_entity.type
_entity.pdbx_description
1 polymer ?
#
loop_
_entity_poly.entity_id
_entity_poly.type
_entity_poly.pdbx_seq_one_letter_code
_entity_poly.pdbx_strand_id
1 'polypeptide(L)'
;MVQFDDIIHQPLRLKIMAALNALPKGKGLEFSHLKKLTGATDGNLGAHIETLSKANYVAVTKTFVGKKPQTTVAATTTGRGAFGKHVASLRQIIEGES
;
A
#
# COMPACT_ATOMS: atom_id res chain seq x y z
N MET A 1 3.74 24.41 -0.04
CA MET A 1 3.68 23.79 -1.38
C MET A 1 3.23 22.35 -1.26
N VAL A 2 2.24 21.98 -2.06
CA VAL A 2 1.74 20.60 -2.06
C VAL A 2 2.74 19.72 -2.82
N GLN A 3 3.12 18.61 -2.20
CA GLN A 3 3.99 17.63 -2.82
C GLN A 3 3.34 16.25 -2.75
N PHE A 4 3.33 15.56 -3.88
CA PHE A 4 2.88 14.18 -3.93
C PHE A 4 4.05 13.23 -3.85
N ASP A 5 3.82 12.12 -3.20
CA ASP A 5 4.78 11.01 -3.20
C ASP A 5 4.63 10.27 -4.52
N ASP A 6 5.65 10.30 -5.36
CA ASP A 6 5.62 9.67 -6.69
C ASP A 6 5.38 8.17 -6.62
N ILE A 7 5.83 7.52 -5.56
CA ILE A 7 5.61 6.09 -5.37
C ILE A 7 4.14 5.81 -5.08
N ILE A 8 3.52 6.59 -4.18
CA ILE A 8 2.14 6.38 -3.74
C ILE A 8 1.12 6.97 -4.71
N HIS A 9 1.49 7.99 -5.47
CA HIS A 9 0.56 8.73 -6.32
C HIS A 9 -0.03 7.90 -7.47
N GLN A 10 0.56 6.79 -7.82
CA GLN A 10 0.03 5.88 -8.83
C GLN A 10 -1.26 5.22 -8.29
N PRO A 11 -2.37 5.21 -9.07
CA PRO A 11 -3.68 4.80 -8.55
C PRO A 11 -3.74 3.45 -7.84
N LEU A 12 -3.11 2.42 -8.39
CA LEU A 12 -3.14 1.10 -7.77
C LEU A 12 -2.33 1.08 -6.48
N ARG A 13 -1.15 1.72 -6.48
CA ARG A 13 -0.34 1.81 -5.26
C ARG A 13 -1.05 2.61 -4.16
N LEU A 14 -1.76 3.68 -4.55
CA LEU A 14 -2.57 4.44 -3.59
C LEU A 14 -3.65 3.55 -2.96
N LYS A 15 -4.34 2.75 -3.76
CA LYS A 15 -5.34 1.82 -3.25
C LYS A 15 -4.75 0.79 -2.29
N ILE A 16 -3.59 0.24 -2.64
CA ILE A 16 -2.89 -0.73 -1.78
C ILE A 16 -2.56 -0.08 -0.43
N MET A 17 -1.93 1.10 -0.46
CA MET A 17 -1.55 1.77 0.77
C MET A 17 -2.75 2.19 1.61
N ALA A 18 -3.84 2.62 0.98
CA ALA A 18 -5.07 2.95 1.70
C ALA A 18 -5.64 1.73 2.43
N ALA A 19 -5.68 0.58 1.76
CA ALA A 19 -6.17 -0.66 2.37
C ALA A 19 -5.30 -1.08 3.57
N LEU A 20 -3.98 -1.02 3.42
CA LEU A 20 -3.06 -1.42 4.47
C LEU A 20 -3.08 -0.44 5.66
N ASN A 21 -3.19 0.86 5.38
CA ASN A 21 -3.21 1.87 6.43
C ASN A 21 -4.54 1.91 7.20
N ALA A 22 -5.59 1.30 6.68
CA ALA A 22 -6.85 1.14 7.40
C ALA A 22 -6.76 0.09 8.52
N LEU A 23 -5.71 -0.73 8.51
CA LEU A 23 -5.51 -1.78 9.51
C LEU A 23 -4.72 -1.25 10.70
N PRO A 24 -4.86 -1.89 11.88
CA PRO A 24 -3.98 -1.60 13.01
C PRO A 24 -2.51 -1.79 12.63
N LYS A 25 -1.65 -1.04 13.28
CA LYS A 25 -0.20 -1.10 13.05
C LYS A 25 0.30 -2.53 13.22
N GLY A 26 1.12 -2.97 12.27
CA GLY A 26 1.69 -4.32 12.28
C GLY A 26 0.81 -5.40 11.68
N LYS A 27 -0.42 -5.07 11.31
CA LYS A 27 -1.33 -6.03 10.65
C LYS A 27 -1.20 -5.92 9.14
N GLY A 28 -1.36 -7.04 8.46
CA GLY A 28 -1.27 -7.10 7.01
C GLY A 28 -2.46 -7.79 6.37
N LEU A 29 -2.51 -7.75 5.05
CA LEU A 29 -3.51 -8.42 4.24
C LEU A 29 -2.84 -9.47 3.35
N GLU A 30 -3.55 -10.56 3.13
CA GLU A 30 -3.10 -11.56 2.16
C GLU A 30 -3.14 -10.97 0.76
N PHE A 31 -2.22 -11.43 -0.08
CA PHE A 31 -2.15 -11.04 -1.49
C PHE A 31 -3.50 -11.24 -2.19
N SER A 32 -4.15 -12.39 -1.96
CA SER A 32 -5.45 -12.69 -2.58
C SER A 32 -6.53 -11.70 -2.17
N HIS A 33 -6.50 -11.24 -0.92
CA HIS A 33 -7.45 -10.24 -0.43
C HIS A 33 -7.20 -8.87 -1.07
N LEU A 34 -5.93 -8.46 -1.17
CA LEU A 34 -5.56 -7.23 -1.87
C LEU A 34 -5.99 -7.26 -3.33
N LYS A 35 -5.84 -8.42 -3.97
CA LYS A 35 -6.29 -8.60 -5.35
C LYS A 35 -7.79 -8.34 -5.49
N LYS A 36 -8.59 -8.86 -4.59
CA LYS A 36 -10.04 -8.63 -4.59
C LYS A 36 -10.40 -7.17 -4.34
N LEU A 37 -9.72 -6.54 -3.37
CA LEU A 37 -9.99 -5.14 -3.03
C LEU A 37 -9.63 -4.18 -4.15
N THR A 38 -8.55 -4.46 -4.87
CA THR A 38 -8.04 -3.55 -5.90
C THR A 38 -8.57 -3.86 -7.30
N GLY A 39 -9.05 -5.07 -7.52
CA GLY A 39 -9.46 -5.52 -8.86
C GLY A 39 -8.29 -5.76 -9.81
N ALA A 40 -7.06 -5.77 -9.31
CA ALA A 40 -5.87 -5.92 -10.12
C ALA A 40 -5.63 -7.37 -10.56
N THR A 41 -4.88 -7.56 -11.65
CA THR A 41 -4.37 -8.87 -12.01
C THR A 41 -3.22 -9.25 -11.09
N ASP A 42 -2.89 -10.54 -11.02
CA ASP A 42 -1.76 -11.03 -10.21
C ASP A 42 -0.46 -10.30 -10.60
N GLY A 43 -0.20 -10.18 -11.88
CA GLY A 43 1.03 -9.56 -12.37
C GLY A 43 1.12 -8.07 -12.02
N ASN A 44 0.03 -7.34 -12.21
CA ASN A 44 0.00 -5.90 -11.87
C ASN A 44 0.14 -5.69 -10.36
N LEU A 45 -0.61 -6.45 -9.57
CA LEU A 45 -0.53 -6.33 -8.11
C LEU A 45 0.88 -6.66 -7.62
N GLY A 46 1.46 -7.76 -8.10
CA GLY A 46 2.81 -8.17 -7.72
C GLY A 46 3.86 -7.12 -8.05
N ALA A 47 3.78 -6.53 -9.25
CA ALA A 47 4.72 -5.50 -9.68
C ALA A 47 4.64 -4.24 -8.81
N HIS A 48 3.43 -3.82 -8.46
CA HIS A 48 3.24 -2.62 -7.63
C HIS A 48 3.63 -2.87 -6.18
N ILE A 49 3.36 -4.06 -5.65
CA ILE A 49 3.83 -4.44 -4.30
C ILE A 49 5.36 -4.45 -4.28
N GLU A 50 6.02 -4.95 -5.32
CA GLU A 50 7.47 -4.93 -5.40
C GLU A 50 8.02 -3.50 -5.38
N THR A 51 7.41 -2.59 -6.13
CA THR A 51 7.79 -1.18 -6.13
C THR A 51 7.67 -0.58 -4.72
N LEU A 52 6.56 -0.84 -4.04
CA LEU A 52 6.34 -0.37 -2.67
C LEU A 52 7.35 -0.99 -1.69
N SER A 53 7.67 -2.26 -1.88
CA SER A 53 8.64 -2.97 -1.03
C SER A 53 10.05 -2.40 -1.19
N LYS A 54 10.45 -2.10 -2.42
CA LYS A 54 11.77 -1.49 -2.70
C LYS A 54 11.88 -0.09 -2.09
N ALA A 55 10.78 0.63 -2.00
CA ALA A 55 10.73 1.93 -1.34
C ALA A 55 10.64 1.82 0.19
N ASN A 56 10.60 0.61 0.72
CA ASN A 56 10.43 0.32 2.15
C ASN A 56 9.08 0.81 2.71
N TYR A 57 8.07 0.87 1.87
CA TYR A 57 6.72 1.28 2.29
C TYR A 57 5.87 0.11 2.74
N VAL A 58 6.16 -1.09 2.26
CA VAL A 58 5.49 -2.32 2.70
C VAL A 58 6.53 -3.40 2.99
N ALA A 59 6.14 -4.34 3.85
CA ALA A 59 6.89 -5.55 4.13
C ALA A 59 6.07 -6.74 3.64
N VAL A 60 6.72 -7.64 2.90
CA VAL A 60 6.10 -8.83 2.36
C VAL A 60 6.61 -10.04 3.12
N THR A 61 5.68 -10.83 3.66
CA THR A 61 6.01 -12.05 4.40
C THR A 61 5.40 -13.25 3.70
N LYS A 62 6.23 -14.26 3.45
CA LYS A 62 5.80 -15.52 2.86
C LYS A 62 5.83 -16.60 3.93
N THR A 63 4.67 -17.25 4.14
CA THR A 63 4.51 -18.30 5.12
C THR A 63 3.76 -19.47 4.50
N PHE A 64 3.57 -20.52 5.27
CA PHE A 64 2.73 -21.64 4.88
C PHE A 64 1.60 -21.80 5.85
N VAL A 65 0.38 -22.03 5.33
CA VAL A 65 -0.77 -22.44 6.12
C VAL A 65 -1.05 -23.88 5.70
N GLY A 66 -0.62 -24.81 6.53
CA GLY A 66 -0.53 -26.21 6.13
C GLY A 66 0.53 -26.37 5.04
N LYS A 67 0.14 -26.90 3.88
CA LYS A 67 1.03 -27.06 2.73
C LYS A 67 0.90 -25.92 1.72
N LYS A 68 0.02 -24.94 1.95
CA LYS A 68 -0.23 -23.86 1.01
C LYS A 68 0.62 -22.66 1.34
N PRO A 69 1.35 -22.10 0.35
CA PRO A 69 2.07 -20.86 0.57
C PRO A 69 1.08 -19.70 0.70
N GLN A 70 1.41 -18.77 1.58
CA GLN A 70 0.61 -17.57 1.81
C GLN A 70 1.52 -16.35 1.82
N THR A 71 1.16 -15.34 1.04
CA THR A 71 1.87 -14.08 1.01
C THR A 71 1.03 -13.02 1.71
N THR A 72 1.62 -12.35 2.69
CA THR A 72 0.97 -11.28 3.44
C THR A 72 1.76 -9.99 3.25
N VAL A 73 1.06 -8.88 3.07
CA VAL A 73 1.64 -7.55 2.86
C VAL A 73 1.16 -6.64 3.98
N ALA A 74 2.10 -5.93 4.60
CA ALA A 74 1.79 -4.99 5.67
C ALA A 74 2.49 -3.66 5.40
N ALA A 75 1.86 -2.55 5.80
CA ALA A 75 2.51 -1.24 5.73
C ALA A 75 3.59 -1.14 6.81
N THR A 76 4.74 -0.63 6.44
CA THR A 76 5.81 -0.33 7.39
C THR A 76 5.53 1.01 8.09
N THR A 77 6.29 1.33 9.14
CA THR A 77 6.24 2.65 9.78
C THR A 77 6.55 3.75 8.77
N THR A 78 7.57 3.53 7.92
CA THR A 78 7.92 4.46 6.84
C THR A 78 6.77 4.63 5.86
N GLY A 79 6.13 3.53 5.45
CA GLY A 79 5.00 3.57 4.53
C GLY A 79 3.79 4.30 5.11
N ARG A 80 3.50 4.09 6.40
CA ARG A 80 2.40 4.78 7.07
C ARG A 80 2.65 6.29 7.14
N GLY A 81 3.88 6.69 7.44
CA GLY A 81 4.25 8.11 7.44
C GLY A 81 4.14 8.74 6.07
N ALA A 82 4.64 8.07 5.04
CA ALA A 82 4.56 8.55 3.66
C ALA A 82 3.11 8.67 3.19
N PHE A 83 2.28 7.68 3.53
CA PHE A 83 0.85 7.71 3.17
C PHE A 83 0.14 8.89 3.84
N GLY A 84 0.41 9.11 5.13
CA GLY A 84 -0.17 10.24 5.87
C GLY A 84 0.16 11.59 5.24
N LYS A 85 1.41 11.78 4.83
CA LYS A 85 1.85 13.00 4.14
C LYS A 85 1.15 13.16 2.79
N HIS A 86 1.02 12.07 2.05
CA HIS A 86 0.37 12.08 0.75
C HIS A 86 -1.11 12.43 0.87
N VAL A 87 -1.80 11.85 1.86
CA VAL A 87 -3.21 12.16 2.14
C VAL A 87 -3.38 13.63 2.53
N ALA A 88 -2.47 14.17 3.34
CA ALA A 88 -2.50 15.58 3.72
C ALA A 88 -2.38 16.48 2.49
N SER A 89 -1.50 16.14 1.53
CA SER A 89 -1.35 16.86 0.28
C SER A 89 -2.62 16.80 -0.56
N LEU A 90 -3.25 15.63 -0.64
CA LEU A 90 -4.52 15.48 -1.37
C LEU A 90 -5.63 16.32 -0.73
N ARG A 91 -5.70 16.35 0.60
CA ARG A 91 -6.69 17.16 1.31
C ARG A 91 -6.52 18.64 1.04
N GLN A 92 -5.30 19.13 0.98
CA GLN A 92 -5.03 20.52 0.66
C GLN A 92 -5.62 20.90 -0.71
N ILE A 93 -5.48 20.02 -1.69
CA ILE A 93 -6.05 20.25 -3.02
C ILE A 93 -7.57 20.21 -2.98
N ILE A 94 -8.14 19.20 -2.34
CA ILE A 94 -9.59 19.00 -2.28
C ILE A 94 -10.26 20.15 -1.53
N GLU A 95 -9.63 20.64 -0.47
CA GLU A 95 -10.17 21.71 0.38
C GLU A 95 -9.85 23.12 -0.18
N GLY A 96 -9.17 23.19 -1.32
CA GLY A 96 -8.82 24.45 -1.95
C GLY A 96 -7.65 25.18 -1.30
N GLU A 97 -6.89 24.54 -0.45
CA GLU A 97 -5.67 25.08 0.14
C GLU A 97 -4.47 24.81 -0.75
N SER A 98 -3.63 25.78 -0.91
CA SER A 98 -2.44 25.66 -1.75
C SER A 98 -1.16 25.76 -0.93
#